data_c2643f43c3b33d58609267949eebe3a4
#
_entry.id   c2643f43c3b33d58609267949eebe3a4
#
_cell.length_a   1.000
_cell.length_b   1.000
_cell.length_c   1.000
_cell.angle_alpha   90.00
_cell.angle_beta   90.00
_cell.angle_gamma   90.00
#
_symmetry.space_group_name_H-M   'P 1'
#
loop_
_entity.id
_entity.type
_entity.pdbx_description
1 polymer ?
#
loop_
_entity_poly.entity_id
_entity_poly.type
_entity_poly.pdbx_seq_one_letter_code
_entity_poly.pdbx_strand_id
1 'polypeptide(L)'
;MAIRETHTRSLELADPALLEQIDKLFACDVGYGKSSVLEGLTKLSFPHDSSLCTRFATQIIFRLDTNMAERQISASILPSSDANTEEDKKLRRWKAAGLQSLDWRLNVACKVHEIVNLSSSVGDRKPTFSNSVLQLEIRGPNESHLSVIDVPGIFKNTTFNRTTKHDITLVRNMVLRYMESQRSIMLAVVPANVDIATQEIIEMAREIDPEGERTLRILTKLDLVDKGAEHKVIQLIHDGNANGQLGWILVRNLGQNQLQAGDADRDAEERIFYQNAPWNSVPPENYGMSALMGRLQELLTSNVRRELPSASVTFCCCVCMQAADHFLVTGPEAPMNLFSPFWANRLSNERLEEIAGEGRASTRRRRHLEKEIGDLEAGKAVLLG
;
A
#
# COMPACT_ATOMS: atom_id res chain seq x y z
N MET A 1 32.25 22.01 -27.94
CA MET A 1 30.83 22.15 -27.59
C MET A 1 30.42 20.86 -26.84
N ALA A 2 30.55 20.87 -25.50
CA ALA A 2 30.41 19.70 -24.66
C ALA A 2 28.98 19.64 -24.15
N ILE A 3 28.29 18.56 -24.46
CA ILE A 3 26.95 18.24 -23.97
C ILE A 3 27.11 17.77 -22.53
N ARG A 4 26.58 18.53 -21.57
CA ARG A 4 26.48 18.15 -20.17
C ARG A 4 25.43 17.04 -20.06
N GLU A 5 25.89 15.84 -19.74
CA GLU A 5 25.07 14.76 -19.21
C GLU A 5 24.54 15.19 -17.84
N THR A 6 23.26 15.44 -17.77
CA THR A 6 22.55 15.60 -16.50
C THR A 6 22.37 14.23 -15.88
N HIS A 7 23.22 13.88 -14.93
CA HIS A 7 23.00 12.76 -14.01
C HIS A 7 21.67 12.97 -13.29
N THR A 8 20.69 12.17 -13.67
CA THR A 8 19.48 11.95 -12.87
C THR A 8 19.93 11.23 -11.61
N ARG A 9 20.16 11.97 -10.52
CA ARG A 9 20.30 11.36 -9.18
C ARG A 9 19.02 10.61 -8.89
N SER A 10 19.10 9.28 -8.88
CA SER A 10 18.10 8.44 -8.24
C SER A 10 17.95 8.90 -6.79
N LEU A 11 16.77 9.38 -6.44
CA LEU A 11 16.40 9.64 -5.05
C LEU A 11 16.44 8.30 -4.33
N GLU A 12 17.53 8.04 -3.61
CA GLU A 12 17.58 6.99 -2.59
C GLU A 12 16.60 7.43 -1.49
N LEU A 13 15.41 6.88 -1.53
CA LEU A 13 14.44 6.98 -0.45
C LEU A 13 14.97 6.15 0.72
N ALA A 14 15.60 6.83 1.67
CA ALA A 14 16.45 6.23 2.70
C ALA A 14 15.71 5.50 3.82
N ASP A 15 14.36 5.50 3.85
CA ASP A 15 13.60 4.84 4.91
C ASP A 15 12.66 3.75 4.35
N PRO A 16 13.00 2.45 4.55
CA PRO A 16 12.15 1.34 4.15
C PRO A 16 10.75 1.37 4.77
N ALA A 17 10.60 1.91 5.97
CA ALA A 17 9.30 2.01 6.66
C ALA A 17 8.38 3.05 6.01
N LEU A 18 8.95 4.10 5.43
CA LEU A 18 8.18 5.11 4.69
C LEU A 18 7.69 4.56 3.35
N LEU A 19 8.53 3.80 2.65
CA LEU A 19 8.18 3.11 1.41
C LEU A 19 7.11 2.04 1.62
N GLU A 20 7.13 1.35 2.76
CA GLU A 20 6.13 0.33 3.10
C GLU A 20 4.71 0.90 3.26
N GLN A 21 4.57 2.19 3.55
CA GLN A 21 3.28 2.87 3.70
C GLN A 21 2.68 3.39 2.39
N ILE A 22 3.49 3.56 1.34
CA ILE A 22 3.11 4.32 0.14
C ILE A 22 2.66 3.40 -1.00
N ASP A 23 3.23 2.19 -1.14
CA ASP A 23 3.08 1.37 -2.34
C ASP A 23 2.31 0.07 -2.07
N LYS A 24 1.00 0.17 -1.87
CA LYS A 24 0.13 -1.00 -1.77
C LYS A 24 -0.67 -1.18 -3.05
N LEU A 25 -0.37 -2.23 -3.78
CA LEU A 25 -1.18 -2.71 -4.89
C LEU A 25 -2.22 -3.68 -4.35
N PHE A 26 -3.48 -3.37 -4.54
CA PHE A 26 -4.59 -4.17 -4.07
C PHE A 26 -5.35 -4.78 -5.25
N ALA A 27 -5.42 -6.11 -5.32
CA ALA A 27 -6.15 -6.82 -6.36
C ALA A 27 -7.47 -7.38 -5.82
N CYS A 28 -8.57 -7.03 -6.46
CA CYS A 28 -9.90 -7.50 -6.14
C CYS A 28 -10.63 -8.06 -7.38
N ASP A 29 -11.44 -9.10 -7.20
CA ASP A 29 -12.10 -9.85 -8.27
C ASP A 29 -13.43 -10.45 -7.79
N VAL A 30 -14.29 -10.74 -8.74
CA VAL A 30 -15.54 -11.53 -8.60
C VAL A 30 -15.37 -12.93 -9.20
N GLY A 31 -14.16 -13.46 -9.38
CA GLY A 31 -13.96 -14.78 -10.01
C GLY A 31 -12.52 -15.19 -10.27
N TYR A 32 -12.36 -16.24 -11.06
CA TYR A 32 -11.09 -16.91 -11.36
C TYR A 32 -10.23 -16.11 -12.36
N GLY A 33 -9.40 -15.22 -11.94
CA GLY A 33 -8.51 -14.46 -12.85
C GLY A 33 -7.46 -13.66 -12.11
N LYS A 34 -7.79 -13.21 -10.91
CA LYS A 34 -6.96 -12.37 -10.06
C LYS A 34 -5.60 -13.01 -9.73
N SER A 35 -5.61 -14.22 -9.18
CA SER A 35 -4.39 -14.92 -8.79
C SER A 35 -3.46 -15.14 -9.98
N SER A 36 -4.02 -15.43 -11.18
CA SER A 36 -3.22 -15.56 -12.41
C SER A 36 -2.63 -14.23 -12.88
N VAL A 37 -3.34 -13.11 -12.70
CA VAL A 37 -2.79 -11.77 -12.96
C VAL A 37 -1.66 -11.46 -11.98
N LEU A 38 -1.88 -11.70 -10.68
CA LEU A 38 -0.86 -11.52 -9.66
C LEU A 38 0.37 -12.43 -9.88
N GLU A 39 0.17 -13.67 -10.31
CA GLU A 39 1.25 -14.58 -10.70
C GLU A 39 2.10 -14.01 -11.83
N GLY A 40 1.45 -13.42 -12.84
CA GLY A 40 2.17 -12.74 -13.92
C GLY A 40 2.96 -11.52 -13.45
N LEU A 41 2.42 -10.73 -12.51
CA LEU A 41 3.06 -9.55 -11.96
C LEU A 41 4.22 -9.91 -11.02
N THR A 42 4.02 -10.87 -10.15
CA THR A 42 4.96 -11.19 -9.06
C THR A 42 5.96 -12.28 -9.43
N LYS A 43 5.71 -13.00 -10.53
CA LYS A 43 6.44 -14.22 -10.91
C LYS A 43 6.45 -15.29 -9.81
N LEU A 44 5.47 -15.23 -8.90
CA LEU A 44 5.20 -16.23 -7.88
C LEU A 44 4.03 -17.10 -8.31
N SER A 45 4.12 -18.37 -8.07
CA SER A 45 2.98 -19.27 -8.30
C SER A 45 1.95 -19.11 -7.19
N PHE A 46 0.69 -18.88 -7.54
CA PHE A 46 -0.44 -18.84 -6.62
C PHE A 46 -1.22 -20.17 -6.65
N PRO A 47 -1.95 -20.54 -5.58
CA PRO A 47 -2.79 -21.73 -5.61
C PRO A 47 -3.89 -21.58 -6.69
N HIS A 48 -3.95 -22.54 -7.60
CA HIS A 48 -5.02 -22.65 -8.59
C HIS A 48 -5.90 -23.85 -8.22
N ASP A 49 -7.10 -23.61 -7.76
CA ASP A 49 -8.11 -24.63 -7.55
C ASP A 49 -9.42 -24.15 -8.17
N SER A 50 -10.27 -25.08 -8.56
CA SER A 50 -11.64 -24.83 -9.02
C SER A 50 -12.59 -24.42 -7.89
N SER A 51 -12.12 -24.43 -6.65
CA SER A 51 -12.87 -24.07 -5.44
C SER A 51 -12.35 -22.75 -4.82
N LEU A 52 -12.78 -22.44 -3.59
CA LEU A 52 -12.36 -21.27 -2.83
C LEU A 52 -10.85 -21.28 -2.53
N CYS A 53 -10.04 -20.70 -3.43
CA CYS A 53 -8.58 -20.70 -3.30
C CYS A 53 -8.10 -19.73 -2.21
N THR A 54 -8.63 -18.51 -2.19
CA THR A 54 -8.22 -17.46 -1.22
C THR A 54 -9.28 -17.35 -0.13
N ARG A 55 -8.93 -17.67 1.11
CA ARG A 55 -9.84 -17.64 2.27
C ARG A 55 -9.45 -16.60 3.33
N PHE A 56 -8.36 -15.91 3.14
CA PHE A 56 -7.83 -14.81 3.94
C PHE A 56 -7.03 -13.89 3.04
N ALA A 57 -6.79 -12.66 3.45
CA ALA A 57 -5.92 -11.76 2.71
C ALA A 57 -4.46 -12.23 2.77
N THR A 58 -3.76 -12.15 1.64
CA THR A 58 -2.33 -12.42 1.53
C THR A 58 -1.62 -11.15 1.12
N GLN A 59 -0.76 -10.63 1.98
CA GLN A 59 0.11 -9.49 1.69
C GLN A 59 1.48 -10.01 1.28
N ILE A 60 1.95 -9.64 0.09
CA ILE A 60 3.26 -9.99 -0.44
C ILE A 60 4.09 -8.71 -0.49
N ILE A 61 5.19 -8.67 0.22
CA ILE A 61 6.08 -7.51 0.33
C ILE A 61 7.39 -7.86 -0.33
N PHE A 62 7.72 -7.13 -1.39
CA PHE A 62 9.01 -7.23 -2.08
C PHE A 62 9.95 -6.17 -1.53
N ARG A 63 11.16 -6.56 -1.22
CA ARG A 63 12.22 -5.66 -0.74
C ARG A 63 13.51 -5.87 -1.51
N LEU A 64 14.00 -4.81 -2.10
CA LEU A 64 15.35 -4.78 -2.67
C LEU A 64 16.37 -4.85 -1.53
N ASP A 65 17.23 -5.84 -1.57
CA ASP A 65 18.38 -5.97 -0.66
C ASP A 65 19.62 -6.39 -1.47
N THR A 66 20.41 -5.41 -1.83
CA THR A 66 21.62 -5.59 -2.65
C THR A 66 22.75 -6.33 -1.92
N ASN A 67 22.65 -6.51 -0.59
CA ASN A 67 23.62 -7.24 0.20
C ASN A 67 23.37 -8.75 0.19
N MET A 68 22.23 -9.19 -0.35
CA MET A 68 21.88 -10.60 -0.44
C MET A 68 22.39 -11.20 -1.76
N ALA A 69 22.88 -12.44 -1.71
CA ALA A 69 23.31 -13.19 -2.90
C ALA A 69 22.11 -13.80 -3.64
N GLU A 70 21.09 -14.22 -2.91
CA GLU A 70 19.92 -14.93 -3.43
C GLU A 70 18.63 -14.41 -2.81
N ARG A 71 17.54 -14.69 -3.51
CA ARG A 71 16.17 -14.40 -3.07
C ARG A 71 15.81 -15.23 -1.85
N GLN A 72 15.29 -14.59 -0.79
CA GLN A 72 14.77 -15.25 0.40
C GLN A 72 13.30 -14.93 0.60
N ILE A 73 12.53 -15.94 1.00
CA ILE A 73 11.11 -15.80 1.29
C ILE A 73 10.88 -16.16 2.74
N SER A 74 10.16 -15.29 3.45
CA SER A 74 9.68 -15.54 4.81
C SER A 74 8.17 -15.33 4.89
N ALA A 75 7.52 -16.06 5.79
CA ALA A 75 6.07 -15.95 6.01
C ALA A 75 5.77 -15.69 7.48
N SER A 76 4.76 -14.88 7.73
CA SER A 76 4.22 -14.60 9.07
C SER A 76 2.70 -14.40 9.00
N ILE A 77 2.01 -14.46 10.13
CA ILE A 77 0.58 -14.21 10.22
C ILE A 77 0.34 -12.97 11.06
N LEU A 78 -0.43 -12.03 10.49
CA LEU A 78 -0.94 -10.86 11.21
C LEU A 78 -2.37 -11.18 11.66
N PRO A 79 -2.63 -11.33 12.96
CA PRO A 79 -3.99 -11.55 13.45
C PRO A 79 -4.89 -10.36 13.16
N SER A 80 -6.21 -10.60 13.12
CA SER A 80 -7.21 -9.52 13.07
C SER A 80 -7.02 -8.57 14.25
N SER A 81 -7.21 -7.26 14.04
CA SER A 81 -7.03 -6.22 15.06
C SER A 81 -7.97 -6.35 16.28
N ASP A 82 -9.05 -7.12 16.14
CA ASP A 82 -10.12 -7.23 17.14
C ASP A 82 -9.83 -8.28 18.22
N ALA A 83 -8.72 -9.00 18.12
CA ALA A 83 -8.44 -10.14 18.95
C ALA A 83 -7.16 -9.91 19.78
N ASN A 84 -7.29 -10.03 21.08
CA ASN A 84 -6.18 -10.01 22.05
C ASN A 84 -6.16 -11.33 22.84
N THR A 85 -6.48 -12.44 22.18
CA THR A 85 -6.58 -13.77 22.76
C THR A 85 -5.23 -14.50 22.78
N GLU A 86 -5.13 -15.60 23.53
CA GLU A 86 -3.95 -16.47 23.49
C GLU A 86 -3.71 -17.07 22.09
N GLU A 87 -4.79 -17.24 21.31
CA GLU A 87 -4.71 -17.67 19.91
C GLU A 87 -3.99 -16.64 19.04
N ASP A 88 -4.25 -15.34 19.23
CA ASP A 88 -3.56 -14.28 18.48
C ASP A 88 -2.09 -14.21 18.82
N LYS A 89 -1.74 -14.41 20.07
CA LYS A 89 -0.33 -14.50 20.47
C LYS A 89 0.37 -15.69 19.80
N LYS A 90 -0.33 -16.81 19.63
CA LYS A 90 0.15 -17.98 18.90
C LYS A 90 0.35 -17.67 17.42
N LEU A 91 -0.62 -16.98 16.79
CA LEU A 91 -0.56 -16.56 15.39
C LEU A 91 0.64 -15.63 15.15
N ARG A 92 0.84 -14.61 16.01
CA ARG A 92 1.98 -13.65 15.90
C ARG A 92 3.34 -14.32 16.06
N ARG A 93 3.43 -15.40 16.85
CA ARG A 93 4.68 -16.16 17.05
C ARG A 93 5.02 -17.05 15.86
N TRP A 94 4.02 -17.38 15.05
CA TRP A 94 4.27 -18.25 13.90
C TRP A 94 5.05 -17.50 12.82
N LYS A 95 6.18 -18.06 12.44
CA LYS A 95 7.03 -17.58 11.35
C LYS A 95 7.61 -18.77 10.62
N ALA A 96 7.76 -18.64 9.31
CA ALA A 96 8.49 -19.56 8.46
C ALA A 96 9.52 -18.78 7.64
N ALA A 97 10.76 -19.23 7.60
CA ALA A 97 11.84 -18.58 6.88
C ALA A 97 12.56 -19.58 5.96
N GLY A 98 13.28 -19.09 4.96
CA GLY A 98 14.04 -19.92 4.03
C GLY A 98 13.16 -20.72 3.08
N LEU A 99 11.95 -20.23 2.78
CA LEU A 99 11.02 -20.87 1.85
C LEU A 99 11.53 -20.70 0.42
N GLN A 100 11.54 -21.80 -0.35
CA GLN A 100 11.73 -21.73 -1.79
C GLN A 100 10.39 -21.42 -2.49
N SER A 101 10.44 -20.87 -3.71
CA SER A 101 9.26 -20.39 -4.44
C SER A 101 8.15 -21.44 -4.59
N LEU A 102 8.45 -22.74 -4.63
CA LEU A 102 7.46 -23.82 -4.68
C LEU A 102 6.90 -24.21 -3.31
N ASP A 103 7.65 -24.07 -2.23
CA ASP A 103 7.28 -24.57 -0.91
C ASP A 103 6.12 -23.78 -0.26
N TRP A 104 5.99 -22.49 -0.58
CA TRP A 104 4.94 -21.70 0.01
C TRP A 104 3.53 -22.14 -0.43
N ARG A 105 3.37 -22.66 -1.68
CA ARG A 105 2.06 -23.13 -2.19
C ARG A 105 1.52 -24.33 -1.40
N LEU A 106 2.36 -25.33 -1.19
CA LEU A 106 1.92 -26.61 -0.61
C LEU A 106 2.04 -26.61 0.93
N ASN A 107 3.10 -26.01 1.47
CA ASN A 107 3.39 -26.10 2.89
C ASN A 107 2.86 -24.93 3.70
N VAL A 108 2.91 -23.69 3.16
CA VAL A 108 2.50 -22.50 3.92
C VAL A 108 0.98 -22.33 3.88
N ALA A 109 0.35 -22.39 2.72
CA ALA A 109 -1.10 -22.18 2.61
C ALA A 109 -1.90 -23.25 3.40
N CYS A 110 -1.51 -24.53 3.29
CA CYS A 110 -2.15 -25.60 4.08
C CYS A 110 -1.93 -25.42 5.58
N LYS A 111 -0.69 -25.13 6.01
CA LYS A 111 -0.38 -24.87 7.42
C LYS A 111 -1.09 -23.64 7.96
N VAL A 112 -1.22 -22.57 7.16
CA VAL A 112 -1.96 -21.38 7.55
C VAL A 112 -3.44 -21.70 7.74
N HIS A 113 -4.07 -22.50 6.89
CA HIS A 113 -5.46 -22.94 7.09
C HIS A 113 -5.64 -23.68 8.43
N GLU A 114 -4.71 -24.55 8.80
CA GLU A 114 -4.74 -25.26 10.09
C GLU A 114 -4.52 -24.31 11.28
N ILE A 115 -3.55 -23.40 11.17
CA ILE A 115 -3.16 -22.47 12.22
C ILE A 115 -4.25 -21.44 12.49
N VAL A 116 -4.88 -20.92 11.40
CA VAL A 116 -6.01 -19.98 11.48
C VAL A 116 -7.34 -20.71 11.76
N ASN A 117 -7.31 -22.03 11.92
CA ASN A 117 -8.44 -22.87 12.26
C ASN A 117 -9.60 -22.80 11.25
N LEU A 118 -9.30 -22.75 9.95
CA LEU A 118 -10.31 -22.73 8.91
C LEU A 118 -10.88 -24.12 8.63
N SER A 119 -12.10 -24.14 8.09
CA SER A 119 -12.76 -25.37 7.64
C SER A 119 -11.95 -26.08 6.57
N SER A 120 -11.68 -27.37 6.76
CA SER A 120 -10.97 -28.23 5.80
C SER A 120 -11.91 -29.09 4.95
N SER A 121 -13.16 -29.25 5.38
CA SER A 121 -14.15 -30.12 4.72
C SER A 121 -15.57 -29.55 4.79
N VAL A 122 -16.41 -30.06 3.91
CA VAL A 122 -17.85 -29.76 3.88
C VAL A 122 -18.50 -30.26 5.19
N GLY A 123 -19.24 -29.38 5.88
CA GLY A 123 -19.91 -29.72 7.13
C GLY A 123 -19.09 -29.47 8.42
N ASP A 124 -17.87 -28.99 8.29
CA ASP A 124 -17.06 -28.56 9.43
C ASP A 124 -17.67 -27.28 10.07
N ARG A 125 -17.71 -27.22 11.41
CA ARG A 125 -18.26 -26.05 12.15
C ARG A 125 -17.30 -24.86 12.20
N LYS A 126 -16.14 -24.98 11.57
CA LYS A 126 -15.11 -23.94 11.51
C LYS A 126 -15.45 -22.85 10.50
N PRO A 127 -14.96 -21.61 10.66
CA PRO A 127 -15.17 -20.54 9.70
C PRO A 127 -14.55 -20.87 8.34
N THR A 128 -15.18 -20.41 7.28
CA THR A 128 -14.67 -20.57 5.90
C THR A 128 -13.61 -19.53 5.56
N PHE A 129 -13.73 -18.31 6.09
CA PHE A 129 -12.83 -17.20 5.87
C PHE A 129 -12.27 -16.66 7.19
N SER A 130 -11.13 -15.98 7.13
CA SER A 130 -10.49 -15.33 8.27
C SER A 130 -10.11 -13.90 7.95
N ASN A 131 -10.24 -13.00 8.94
CA ASN A 131 -9.71 -11.63 8.90
C ASN A 131 -8.20 -11.54 9.18
N SER A 132 -7.55 -12.64 9.55
CA SER A 132 -6.10 -12.70 9.69
C SER A 132 -5.45 -12.59 8.32
N VAL A 133 -4.26 -11.97 8.25
CA VAL A 133 -3.53 -11.73 7.01
C VAL A 133 -2.27 -12.60 6.99
N LEU A 134 -2.10 -13.37 5.93
CA LEU A 134 -0.82 -14.02 5.65
C LEU A 134 0.13 -12.97 5.05
N GLN A 135 1.26 -12.74 5.67
CA GLN A 135 2.29 -11.84 5.16
C GLN A 135 3.47 -12.67 4.65
N LEU A 136 3.79 -12.47 3.36
CA LEU A 136 4.98 -13.02 2.71
C LEU A 136 5.96 -11.88 2.46
N GLU A 137 7.15 -11.98 2.99
CA GLU A 137 8.22 -11.03 2.73
C GLU A 137 9.28 -11.68 1.85
N ILE A 138 9.57 -11.04 0.73
CA ILE A 138 10.49 -11.49 -0.31
C ILE A 138 11.61 -10.47 -0.41
N ARG A 139 12.81 -10.88 -0.05
CA ARG A 139 14.02 -10.05 -0.11
C ARG A 139 14.98 -10.60 -1.13
N GLY A 140 15.59 -9.73 -1.91
CA GLY A 140 16.60 -10.14 -2.89
C GLY A 140 17.24 -8.99 -3.64
N PRO A 141 18.35 -9.26 -4.35
CA PRO A 141 19.13 -8.22 -5.02
C PRO A 141 18.44 -7.62 -6.26
N ASN A 142 17.42 -8.30 -6.79
CA ASN A 142 16.69 -7.89 -8.00
C ASN A 142 15.21 -7.61 -7.73
N GLU A 143 14.80 -7.50 -6.46
CA GLU A 143 13.42 -7.21 -6.10
C GLU A 143 13.15 -5.70 -6.18
N SER A 144 11.93 -5.32 -6.56
CA SER A 144 11.46 -3.94 -6.46
C SER A 144 10.78 -3.71 -5.11
N HIS A 145 10.78 -2.48 -4.61
CA HIS A 145 9.94 -2.13 -3.45
C HIS A 145 8.48 -2.08 -3.88
N LEU A 146 7.73 -3.13 -3.60
CA LEU A 146 6.32 -3.26 -3.95
C LEU A 146 5.60 -4.09 -2.88
N SER A 147 4.41 -3.69 -2.50
CA SER A 147 3.53 -4.50 -1.65
C SER A 147 2.25 -4.82 -2.41
N VAL A 148 1.96 -6.10 -2.56
CA VAL A 148 0.77 -6.62 -3.27
C VAL A 148 -0.15 -7.30 -2.27
N ILE A 149 -1.44 -7.02 -2.34
CA ILE A 149 -2.43 -7.63 -1.47
C ILE A 149 -3.43 -8.43 -2.32
N ASP A 150 -3.46 -9.72 -2.08
CA ASP A 150 -4.44 -10.66 -2.63
C ASP A 150 -5.56 -10.89 -1.60
N VAL A 151 -6.81 -10.65 -1.98
CA VAL A 151 -7.97 -10.84 -1.09
C VAL A 151 -8.92 -11.89 -1.66
N PRO A 152 -9.77 -12.51 -0.82
CA PRO A 152 -10.84 -13.37 -1.30
C PRO A 152 -11.72 -12.66 -2.34
N GLY A 153 -12.13 -13.37 -3.38
CA GLY A 153 -13.07 -12.85 -4.38
C GLY A 153 -14.44 -12.57 -3.77
N ILE A 154 -15.09 -11.49 -4.20
CA ILE A 154 -16.45 -11.14 -3.78
C ILE A 154 -17.44 -12.11 -4.43
N PHE A 155 -18.43 -12.56 -3.68
CA PHE A 155 -19.49 -13.43 -4.17
C PHE A 155 -20.86 -13.01 -3.61
N LYS A 156 -21.91 -13.14 -4.44
CA LYS A 156 -23.29 -12.73 -4.09
C LYS A 156 -24.12 -13.87 -3.52
N ASN A 157 -23.83 -15.08 -3.93
CA ASN A 157 -24.63 -16.25 -3.59
C ASN A 157 -23.85 -17.21 -2.70
N THR A 158 -24.54 -17.77 -1.70
CA THR A 158 -23.97 -18.80 -0.86
C THR A 158 -23.91 -20.14 -1.61
N THR A 159 -22.82 -20.88 -1.39
CA THR A 159 -22.72 -22.26 -1.85
C THR A 159 -23.11 -23.19 -0.73
N PHE A 160 -24.07 -24.08 -1.00
CA PHE A 160 -24.58 -25.04 -0.01
C PHE A 160 -23.44 -25.79 0.67
N ASN A 161 -23.47 -25.86 1.98
CA ASN A 161 -22.46 -26.47 2.86
C ASN A 161 -21.02 -25.91 2.72
N ARG A 162 -20.81 -24.76 2.04
CA ARG A 162 -19.47 -24.16 1.88
C ARG A 162 -19.40 -22.72 2.38
N THR A 163 -20.40 -21.90 2.05
CA THR A 163 -20.38 -20.48 2.42
C THR A 163 -21.73 -20.06 3.01
N THR A 164 -21.69 -19.06 3.90
CA THR A 164 -22.85 -18.51 4.58
C THR A 164 -23.09 -17.05 4.17
N LYS A 165 -24.26 -16.49 4.54
CA LYS A 165 -24.52 -15.06 4.36
C LYS A 165 -23.54 -14.19 5.16
N HIS A 166 -23.07 -14.67 6.30
CA HIS A 166 -22.04 -13.99 7.10
C HIS A 166 -20.71 -13.89 6.33
N ASP A 167 -20.33 -14.95 5.63
CA ASP A 167 -19.10 -14.95 4.81
C ASP A 167 -19.14 -13.92 3.69
N ILE A 168 -20.32 -13.70 3.06
CA ILE A 168 -20.50 -12.64 2.06
C ILE A 168 -20.15 -11.27 2.66
N THR A 169 -20.75 -10.96 3.81
CA THR A 169 -20.51 -9.69 4.51
C THR A 169 -19.06 -9.55 4.97
N LEU A 170 -18.47 -10.62 5.49
CA LEU A 170 -17.08 -10.63 5.96
C LEU A 170 -16.10 -10.36 4.81
N VAL A 171 -16.24 -11.04 3.69
CA VAL A 171 -15.39 -10.85 2.51
C VAL A 171 -15.58 -9.44 1.93
N ARG A 172 -16.84 -8.97 1.80
CA ARG A 172 -17.12 -7.63 1.31
C ARG A 172 -16.46 -6.55 2.20
N ASN A 173 -16.59 -6.65 3.51
CA ASN A 173 -15.97 -5.72 4.45
C ASN A 173 -14.44 -5.79 4.42
N MET A 174 -13.88 -6.97 4.21
CA MET A 174 -12.43 -7.14 4.04
C MET A 174 -11.95 -6.39 2.80
N VAL A 175 -12.61 -6.54 1.66
CA VAL A 175 -12.29 -5.84 0.41
C VAL A 175 -12.41 -4.33 0.59
N LEU A 176 -13.54 -3.83 1.14
CA LEU A 176 -13.77 -2.40 1.40
C LEU A 176 -12.65 -1.77 2.22
N ARG A 177 -12.21 -2.43 3.29
CA ARG A 177 -11.11 -1.92 4.15
C ARG A 177 -9.83 -1.61 3.36
N TYR A 178 -9.50 -2.44 2.37
CA TYR A 178 -8.33 -2.20 1.52
C TYR A 178 -8.60 -1.12 0.46
N MET A 179 -9.82 -1.04 -0.06
CA MET A 179 -10.21 -0.06 -1.07
C MET A 179 -10.27 1.37 -0.50
N GLU A 180 -10.64 1.54 0.75
CA GLU A 180 -10.73 2.84 1.44
C GLU A 180 -9.36 3.53 1.61
N SER A 181 -8.27 2.77 1.58
CA SER A 181 -6.92 3.33 1.68
C SER A 181 -6.56 4.16 0.46
N GLN A 182 -6.43 5.48 0.62
CA GLN A 182 -6.06 6.41 -0.46
C GLN A 182 -4.67 6.12 -1.07
N ARG A 183 -3.82 5.42 -0.33
CA ARG A 183 -2.47 5.03 -0.77
C ARG A 183 -2.44 3.71 -1.52
N SER A 184 -3.58 3.05 -1.70
CA SER A 184 -3.68 1.77 -2.40
C SER A 184 -4.10 1.99 -3.85
N ILE A 185 -3.38 1.37 -4.78
CA ILE A 185 -3.82 1.24 -6.17
C ILE A 185 -4.69 -0.01 -6.27
N MET A 186 -5.88 0.14 -6.83
CA MET A 186 -6.85 -0.95 -6.98
C MET A 186 -6.71 -1.59 -8.36
N LEU A 187 -6.53 -2.92 -8.39
CA LEU A 187 -6.66 -3.73 -9.61
C LEU A 187 -8.02 -4.39 -9.61
N ALA A 188 -8.96 -3.85 -10.37
CA ALA A 188 -10.27 -4.45 -10.57
C ALA A 188 -10.21 -5.47 -11.72
N VAL A 189 -10.09 -6.75 -11.39
CA VAL A 189 -9.95 -7.84 -12.36
C VAL A 189 -11.32 -8.42 -12.68
N VAL A 190 -11.70 -8.41 -13.95
CA VAL A 190 -13.02 -8.84 -14.43
C VAL A 190 -12.86 -9.80 -15.61
N PRO A 191 -13.64 -10.89 -15.68
CA PRO A 191 -13.69 -11.73 -16.86
C PRO A 191 -14.36 -11.01 -18.03
N ALA A 192 -13.78 -11.09 -19.24
CA ALA A 192 -14.32 -10.42 -20.42
C ALA A 192 -15.58 -11.10 -21.01
N ASN A 193 -15.84 -12.35 -20.63
CA ASN A 193 -16.99 -13.14 -21.09
C ASN A 193 -18.26 -12.95 -20.26
N VAL A 194 -18.28 -11.97 -19.35
CA VAL A 194 -19.45 -11.61 -18.52
C VAL A 194 -19.82 -10.15 -18.71
N ASP A 195 -21.06 -9.80 -18.39
CA ASP A 195 -21.50 -8.41 -18.44
C ASP A 195 -20.81 -7.60 -17.30
N ILE A 196 -20.03 -6.62 -17.70
CA ILE A 196 -19.27 -5.74 -16.80
C ILE A 196 -20.19 -4.94 -15.89
N ALA A 197 -21.37 -4.55 -16.39
CA ALA A 197 -22.34 -3.80 -15.59
C ALA A 197 -22.87 -4.58 -14.38
N THR A 198 -22.77 -5.91 -14.41
CA THR A 198 -23.20 -6.77 -13.30
C THR A 198 -22.11 -7.01 -12.24
N GLN A 199 -20.90 -6.49 -12.48
CA GLN A 199 -19.73 -6.76 -11.63
C GLN A 199 -19.69 -5.81 -10.45
N GLU A 200 -19.99 -6.32 -9.26
CA GLU A 200 -20.03 -5.54 -8.00
C GLU A 200 -18.73 -4.80 -7.72
N ILE A 201 -17.60 -5.39 -8.06
CA ILE A 201 -16.30 -4.75 -7.85
C ILE A 201 -16.12 -3.45 -8.61
N ILE A 202 -16.72 -3.33 -9.79
CA ILE A 202 -16.68 -2.10 -10.60
C ILE A 202 -17.53 -1.01 -9.96
N GLU A 203 -18.70 -1.38 -9.41
CA GLU A 203 -19.55 -0.45 -8.67
C GLU A 203 -18.86 0.05 -7.39
N MET A 204 -18.33 -0.88 -6.59
CA MET A 204 -17.59 -0.54 -5.37
C MET A 204 -16.37 0.35 -5.66
N ALA A 205 -15.63 0.05 -6.72
CA ALA A 205 -14.50 0.88 -7.12
C ALA A 205 -14.93 2.29 -7.51
N ARG A 206 -16.06 2.44 -8.23
CA ARG A 206 -16.62 3.74 -8.62
C ARG A 206 -17.12 4.55 -7.42
N GLU A 207 -17.69 3.89 -6.41
CA GLU A 207 -18.13 4.56 -5.17
C GLU A 207 -16.96 5.14 -4.38
N ILE A 208 -15.83 4.45 -4.34
CA ILE A 208 -14.66 4.82 -3.53
C ILE A 208 -13.66 5.70 -4.29
N ASP A 209 -13.57 5.53 -5.61
CA ASP A 209 -12.68 6.25 -6.52
C ASP A 209 -13.48 6.72 -7.74
N PRO A 210 -14.38 7.73 -7.59
CA PRO A 210 -15.25 8.20 -8.66
C PRO A 210 -14.50 8.70 -9.90
N GLU A 211 -13.38 9.38 -9.68
CA GLU A 211 -12.53 9.91 -10.76
C GLU A 211 -11.67 8.82 -11.43
N GLY A 212 -11.52 7.64 -10.80
CA GLY A 212 -10.76 6.53 -11.33
C GLY A 212 -9.25 6.77 -11.37
N GLU A 213 -8.72 7.61 -10.48
CA GLU A 213 -7.29 7.98 -10.45
C GLU A 213 -6.37 6.87 -9.95
N ARG A 214 -6.90 5.93 -9.16
CA ARG A 214 -6.18 4.82 -8.55
C ARG A 214 -6.78 3.45 -8.83
N THR A 215 -7.76 3.37 -9.74
CA THR A 215 -8.43 2.14 -10.14
C THR A 215 -8.00 1.73 -11.54
N LEU A 216 -7.19 0.69 -11.64
CA LEU A 216 -6.81 0.07 -12.91
C LEU A 216 -7.71 -1.14 -13.17
N ARG A 217 -8.40 -1.14 -14.30
CA ARG A 217 -9.35 -2.19 -14.68
C ARG A 217 -8.69 -3.20 -15.60
N ILE A 218 -8.83 -4.48 -15.30
CA ILE A 218 -8.19 -5.56 -16.04
C ILE A 218 -9.26 -6.53 -16.54
N LEU A 219 -9.28 -6.77 -17.85
CA LEU A 219 -10.09 -7.80 -18.46
C LEU A 219 -9.27 -9.07 -18.68
N THR A 220 -9.79 -10.18 -18.18
CA THR A 220 -9.19 -11.51 -18.33
C THR A 220 -10.11 -12.44 -19.08
N LYS A 221 -9.68 -13.69 -19.34
CA LYS A 221 -10.47 -14.73 -20.02
C LYS A 221 -11.00 -14.30 -21.40
N LEU A 222 -10.16 -13.64 -22.18
CA LEU A 222 -10.49 -13.17 -23.52
C LEU A 222 -10.75 -14.32 -24.49
N ASP A 223 -10.15 -15.47 -24.23
CA ASP A 223 -10.33 -16.74 -24.94
C ASP A 223 -11.73 -17.36 -24.76
N LEU A 224 -12.49 -16.89 -23.75
CA LEU A 224 -13.86 -17.32 -23.47
C LEU A 224 -14.92 -16.34 -23.99
N VAL A 225 -14.53 -15.28 -24.66
CA VAL A 225 -15.47 -14.33 -25.28
C VAL A 225 -16.10 -14.99 -26.51
N ASP A 226 -17.40 -14.91 -26.61
CA ASP A 226 -18.16 -15.50 -27.73
C ASP A 226 -17.73 -14.87 -29.06
N LYS A 227 -17.61 -15.71 -30.09
CA LYS A 227 -17.29 -15.26 -31.46
C LYS A 227 -18.31 -14.23 -31.94
N GLY A 228 -17.83 -13.07 -32.33
CA GLY A 228 -18.66 -11.95 -32.73
C GLY A 228 -18.99 -10.94 -31.60
N ALA A 229 -18.68 -11.27 -30.34
CA ALA A 229 -18.82 -10.33 -29.21
C ALA A 229 -17.53 -9.57 -28.89
N GLU A 230 -16.40 -9.94 -29.51
CA GLU A 230 -15.08 -9.36 -29.26
C GLU A 230 -15.05 -7.84 -29.53
N HIS A 231 -15.82 -7.37 -30.52
CA HIS A 231 -15.90 -5.95 -30.84
C HIS A 231 -16.42 -5.09 -29.67
N LYS A 232 -17.29 -5.65 -28.82
CA LYS A 232 -17.79 -4.95 -27.62
C LYS A 232 -16.67 -4.72 -26.59
N VAL A 233 -15.79 -5.72 -26.43
CA VAL A 233 -14.62 -5.62 -25.56
C VAL A 233 -13.64 -4.58 -26.09
N ILE A 234 -13.41 -4.58 -27.39
CA ILE A 234 -12.50 -3.60 -28.06
C ILE A 234 -13.08 -2.20 -27.94
N GLN A 235 -14.38 -2.02 -28.16
CA GLN A 235 -15.05 -0.73 -28.01
C GLN A 235 -14.94 -0.20 -26.58
N LEU A 236 -15.09 -1.05 -25.57
CA LEU A 236 -14.95 -0.67 -24.16
C LEU A 236 -13.58 -0.08 -23.85
N ILE A 237 -12.50 -0.57 -24.50
CA ILE A 237 -11.14 -0.02 -24.33
C ILE A 237 -11.06 1.38 -24.92
N HIS A 238 -11.62 1.59 -26.12
CA HIS A 238 -11.63 2.88 -26.75
C HIS A 238 -12.42 3.93 -25.94
N ASP A 239 -13.62 3.54 -25.47
CA ASP A 239 -14.49 4.42 -24.68
C ASP A 239 -13.90 4.72 -23.28
N GLY A 240 -13.24 3.74 -22.66
CA GLY A 240 -12.60 3.90 -21.36
C GLY A 240 -11.42 4.87 -21.37
N ASN A 241 -10.67 4.91 -22.45
CA ASN A 241 -9.53 5.82 -22.62
C ASN A 241 -9.98 7.27 -22.91
N ALA A 242 -11.18 7.45 -23.46
CA ALA A 242 -11.71 8.78 -23.80
C ALA A 242 -12.16 9.61 -22.58
N ASN A 243 -12.45 8.97 -21.45
CA ASN A 243 -13.05 9.61 -20.27
C ASN A 243 -12.01 10.06 -19.21
N GLY A 244 -10.72 10.12 -19.53
CA GLY A 244 -9.67 10.57 -18.60
C GLY A 244 -9.38 9.61 -17.42
N GLN A 245 -10.05 8.47 -17.36
CA GLN A 245 -9.78 7.41 -16.40
C GLN A 245 -8.58 6.56 -16.84
N LEU A 246 -8.01 5.76 -15.93
CA LEU A 246 -6.85 4.90 -16.22
C LEU A 246 -7.09 3.84 -17.32
N GLY A 247 -8.34 3.70 -17.77
CA GLY A 247 -8.73 2.82 -18.86
C GLY A 247 -8.77 1.33 -18.48
N TRP A 248 -8.76 0.49 -19.52
CA TRP A 248 -8.78 -0.96 -19.41
C TRP A 248 -7.50 -1.56 -19.98
N ILE A 249 -7.00 -2.61 -19.32
CA ILE A 249 -5.91 -3.44 -19.84
C ILE A 249 -6.41 -4.86 -20.01
N LEU A 250 -6.15 -5.43 -21.17
CA LEU A 250 -6.45 -6.81 -21.49
C LEU A 250 -5.29 -7.72 -21.09
N VAL A 251 -5.57 -8.77 -20.36
CA VAL A 251 -4.56 -9.77 -19.97
C VAL A 251 -5.06 -11.16 -20.30
N ARG A 252 -4.32 -11.86 -21.15
CA ARG A 252 -4.58 -13.27 -21.42
C ARG A 252 -3.75 -14.14 -20.50
N ASN A 253 -4.42 -14.90 -19.64
CA ASN A 253 -3.79 -15.92 -18.81
C ASN A 253 -3.85 -17.28 -19.51
N LEU A 254 -2.99 -18.23 -19.10
CA LEU A 254 -3.06 -19.61 -19.57
C LEU A 254 -4.39 -20.27 -19.19
N GLY A 255 -4.97 -21.02 -20.11
CA GLY A 255 -6.15 -21.84 -19.85
C GLY A 255 -5.80 -23.06 -18.96
N GLN A 256 -6.83 -23.69 -18.35
CA GLN A 256 -6.59 -24.83 -17.46
C GLN A 256 -5.84 -25.99 -18.14
N ASN A 257 -6.12 -26.27 -19.39
CA ASN A 257 -5.44 -27.32 -20.16
C ASN A 257 -3.95 -27.00 -20.36
N GLN A 258 -3.61 -25.74 -20.61
CA GLN A 258 -2.23 -25.27 -20.78
C GLN A 258 -1.48 -25.29 -19.45
N LEU A 259 -2.13 -24.95 -18.34
CA LEU A 259 -1.57 -25.05 -16.99
C LEU A 259 -1.30 -26.50 -16.58
N GLN A 260 -2.14 -27.45 -16.98
CA GLN A 260 -1.96 -28.88 -16.70
C GLN A 260 -0.85 -29.50 -17.55
N ALA A 261 -0.65 -29.03 -18.78
CA ALA A 261 0.43 -29.48 -19.65
C ALA A 261 1.82 -29.07 -19.13
N GLY A 262 1.91 -27.93 -18.42
CA GLY A 262 3.11 -27.53 -17.66
C GLY A 262 4.27 -26.96 -18.48
N ASP A 263 4.17 -26.94 -19.81
CA ASP A 263 5.23 -26.53 -20.76
C ASP A 263 4.89 -25.24 -21.54
N ALA A 264 3.71 -24.65 -21.31
CA ALA A 264 3.28 -23.47 -22.01
C ALA A 264 3.96 -22.19 -21.46
N ASP A 265 4.68 -21.48 -22.34
CA ASP A 265 5.17 -20.14 -22.06
C ASP A 265 4.03 -19.13 -22.16
N ARG A 266 3.63 -18.57 -21.01
CA ARG A 266 2.55 -17.60 -20.92
C ARG A 266 2.75 -16.39 -21.83
N ASP A 267 3.95 -15.82 -21.83
CA ASP A 267 4.25 -14.59 -22.55
C ASP A 267 4.30 -14.84 -24.08
N ALA A 268 4.67 -16.05 -24.50
CA ALA A 268 4.60 -16.48 -25.90
C ALA A 268 3.15 -16.69 -26.36
N GLU A 269 2.35 -17.37 -25.56
CA GLU A 269 0.93 -17.62 -25.83
C GLU A 269 0.13 -16.31 -25.87
N GLU A 270 0.41 -15.37 -24.99
CA GLU A 270 -0.21 -14.05 -24.99
C GLU A 270 0.13 -13.27 -26.26
N ARG A 271 1.38 -13.27 -26.70
CA ARG A 271 1.80 -12.62 -27.95
C ARG A 271 1.11 -13.20 -29.18
N ILE A 272 1.03 -14.54 -29.28
CA ILE A 272 0.33 -15.22 -30.38
C ILE A 272 -1.14 -14.84 -30.41
N PHE A 273 -1.79 -14.75 -29.25
CA PHE A 273 -3.21 -14.41 -29.14
C PHE A 273 -3.49 -13.01 -29.75
N TYR A 274 -2.68 -12.01 -29.41
CA TYR A 274 -2.88 -10.64 -29.90
C TYR A 274 -2.42 -10.42 -31.36
N GLN A 275 -1.74 -11.37 -31.99
CA GLN A 275 -1.47 -11.33 -33.42
C GLN A 275 -2.69 -11.70 -34.29
N ASN A 276 -3.71 -12.33 -33.70
CA ASN A 276 -4.89 -12.79 -34.41
C ASN A 276 -6.02 -11.75 -34.38
N ALA A 277 -6.78 -11.67 -35.48
CA ALA A 277 -7.98 -10.85 -35.50
C ALA A 277 -9.09 -11.44 -34.58
N PRO A 278 -9.90 -10.58 -33.96
CA PRO A 278 -9.90 -9.12 -34.05
C PRO A 278 -8.97 -8.44 -33.03
N TRP A 279 -8.28 -9.19 -32.14
CA TRP A 279 -7.47 -8.68 -31.04
C TRP A 279 -6.23 -7.88 -31.50
N ASN A 280 -5.79 -8.09 -32.74
CA ASN A 280 -4.68 -7.34 -33.33
C ASN A 280 -4.99 -5.85 -33.60
N SER A 281 -6.24 -5.42 -33.44
CA SER A 281 -6.65 -4.02 -33.51
C SER A 281 -6.47 -3.26 -32.17
N VAL A 282 -6.20 -3.95 -31.08
CA VAL A 282 -6.00 -3.35 -29.76
C VAL A 282 -4.62 -2.70 -29.69
N PRO A 283 -4.50 -1.43 -29.24
CA PRO A 283 -3.21 -0.78 -29.08
C PRO A 283 -2.29 -1.53 -28.11
N PRO A 284 -0.97 -1.60 -28.37
CA PRO A 284 -0.01 -2.36 -27.54
C PRO A 284 0.04 -1.93 -26.06
N GLU A 285 -0.25 -0.65 -25.77
CA GLU A 285 -0.31 -0.09 -24.43
C GLU A 285 -1.53 -0.56 -23.61
N ASN A 286 -2.50 -1.21 -24.24
CA ASN A 286 -3.74 -1.67 -23.61
C ASN A 286 -3.82 -3.18 -23.45
N TYR A 287 -2.77 -3.94 -23.80
CA TYR A 287 -2.79 -5.38 -23.60
C TYR A 287 -1.46 -5.96 -23.13
N GLY A 288 -1.57 -7.08 -22.47
CA GLY A 288 -0.46 -7.90 -22.04
C GLY A 288 0.12 -7.50 -20.69
N MET A 289 0.89 -8.43 -20.13
CA MET A 289 1.51 -8.25 -18.82
C MET A 289 2.54 -7.12 -18.82
N SER A 290 3.24 -6.91 -19.92
CA SER A 290 4.22 -5.83 -20.05
C SER A 290 3.57 -4.45 -19.98
N ALA A 291 2.44 -4.25 -20.67
CA ALA A 291 1.66 -3.02 -20.61
C ALA A 291 1.11 -2.77 -19.19
N LEU A 292 0.59 -3.83 -18.55
CA LEU A 292 0.13 -3.76 -17.17
C LEU A 292 1.24 -3.33 -16.21
N MET A 293 2.44 -3.92 -16.30
CA MET A 293 3.59 -3.56 -15.46
C MET A 293 4.04 -2.11 -15.70
N GLY A 294 4.12 -1.66 -16.95
CA GLY A 294 4.45 -0.28 -17.29
C GLY A 294 3.45 0.70 -16.68
N ARG A 295 2.16 0.44 -16.85
CA ARG A 295 1.09 1.29 -16.29
C ARG A 295 1.11 1.34 -14.77
N LEU A 296 1.37 0.21 -14.13
CA LEU A 296 1.52 0.16 -12.67
C LEU A 296 2.73 0.97 -12.18
N GLN A 297 3.86 0.90 -12.86
CA GLN A 297 5.04 1.71 -12.52
C GLN A 297 4.76 3.20 -12.63
N GLU A 298 4.06 3.64 -13.68
CA GLU A 298 3.64 5.03 -13.84
C GLU A 298 2.74 5.49 -12.68
N LEU A 299 1.74 4.68 -12.35
CA LEU A 299 0.80 4.96 -11.26
C LEU A 299 1.48 4.99 -9.89
N LEU A 300 2.31 4.02 -9.59
CA LEU A 300 3.09 3.99 -8.35
C LEU A 300 3.98 5.23 -8.26
N THR A 301 4.69 5.57 -9.33
CA THR A 301 5.55 6.77 -9.38
C THR A 301 4.76 8.06 -9.18
N SER A 302 3.59 8.19 -9.81
CA SER A 302 2.73 9.37 -9.66
C SER A 302 2.14 9.46 -8.25
N ASN A 303 1.72 8.33 -7.67
CA ASN A 303 1.20 8.26 -6.32
C ASN A 303 2.27 8.63 -5.28
N VAL A 304 3.48 8.08 -5.41
CA VAL A 304 4.63 8.46 -4.58
C VAL A 304 4.92 9.96 -4.68
N ARG A 305 4.96 10.53 -5.88
CA ARG A 305 5.19 11.97 -6.09
C ARG A 305 4.11 12.83 -5.44
N ARG A 306 2.86 12.39 -5.43
CA ARG A 306 1.74 13.10 -4.80
C ARG A 306 1.84 13.07 -3.26
N GLU A 307 2.25 11.94 -2.69
CA GLU A 307 2.34 11.74 -1.24
C GLU A 307 3.67 12.23 -0.62
N LEU A 308 4.76 12.29 -1.39
CA LEU A 308 6.08 12.73 -0.94
C LEU A 308 6.09 14.11 -0.26
N PRO A 309 5.39 15.16 -0.74
CA PRO A 309 5.41 16.45 -0.08
C PRO A 309 4.89 16.39 1.35
N SER A 310 3.78 15.67 1.59
CA SER A 310 3.21 15.53 2.94
C SER A 310 4.08 14.65 3.84
N ALA A 311 4.64 13.56 3.32
CA ALA A 311 5.56 12.70 4.04
C ALA A 311 6.87 13.43 4.39
N SER A 312 7.43 14.21 3.45
CA SER A 312 8.63 15.01 3.65
C SER A 312 8.42 16.08 4.70
N VAL A 313 7.29 16.79 4.68
CA VAL A 313 6.95 17.80 5.70
C VAL A 313 6.82 17.17 7.08
N THR A 314 6.10 16.04 7.19
CA THR A 314 5.94 15.33 8.46
C THR A 314 7.28 14.83 8.99
N PHE A 315 8.12 14.24 8.12
CA PHE A 315 9.46 13.78 8.49
C PHE A 315 10.35 14.95 8.95
N CYS A 316 10.41 16.05 8.20
CA CYS A 316 11.16 17.24 8.57
C CYS A 316 10.68 17.81 9.91
N CYS A 317 9.38 17.92 10.13
CA CYS A 317 8.83 18.37 11.41
C CYS A 317 9.22 17.44 12.56
N CYS A 318 9.09 16.12 12.40
CA CYS A 318 9.47 15.16 13.44
C CYS A 318 10.97 15.19 13.73
N VAL A 319 11.84 15.24 12.72
CA VAL A 319 13.29 15.31 12.88
C VAL A 319 13.69 16.65 13.54
N CYS A 320 13.11 17.75 13.07
CA CYS A 320 13.36 19.07 13.68
C CYS A 320 12.89 19.12 15.13
N MET A 321 11.74 18.57 15.45
CA MET A 321 11.24 18.50 16.83
C MET A 321 12.11 17.60 17.71
N GLN A 322 12.51 16.42 17.24
CA GLN A 322 13.39 15.52 17.99
C GLN A 322 14.78 16.10 18.17
N ALA A 323 15.33 16.74 17.13
CA ALA A 323 16.61 17.44 17.24
C ALA A 323 16.51 18.62 18.21
N ALA A 324 15.45 19.43 18.12
CA ALA A 324 15.24 20.52 19.05
C ALA A 324 15.09 20.04 20.50
N ASP A 325 14.30 18.97 20.72
CA ASP A 325 14.16 18.35 22.03
C ASP A 325 15.51 17.84 22.55
N HIS A 326 16.24 17.08 21.74
CA HIS A 326 17.54 16.55 22.14
C HIS A 326 18.58 17.65 22.42
N PHE A 327 18.73 18.60 21.51
CA PHE A 327 19.77 19.63 21.63
C PHE A 327 19.40 20.74 22.59
N LEU A 328 18.14 21.02 22.84
CA LEU A 328 17.73 22.14 23.72
C LEU A 328 17.22 21.67 25.09
N VAL A 329 16.61 20.46 25.18
CA VAL A 329 15.89 20.04 26.38
C VAL A 329 16.47 18.78 27.02
N THR A 330 16.58 17.66 26.30
CA THR A 330 16.83 16.34 26.89
C THR A 330 18.26 15.85 26.79
N GLY A 331 19.05 16.36 25.86
CA GLY A 331 20.45 15.94 25.65
C GLY A 331 21.38 16.30 26.82
N PRO A 332 22.49 15.56 26.97
CA PRO A 332 23.41 15.77 28.10
C PRO A 332 24.04 17.17 28.12
N GLU A 333 24.19 17.81 26.95
CA GLU A 333 24.71 19.16 26.78
C GLU A 333 23.60 20.17 26.45
N ALA A 334 22.33 19.78 26.60
CA ALA A 334 21.22 20.68 26.31
C ALA A 334 21.21 21.87 27.27
N PRO A 335 20.98 23.11 26.76
CA PRO A 335 20.92 24.33 27.59
C PRO A 335 19.95 24.18 28.76
N MET A 336 18.81 23.52 28.57
CA MET A 336 17.83 23.31 29.64
C MET A 336 18.37 22.45 30.79
N ASN A 337 19.30 21.54 30.53
CA ASN A 337 19.96 20.73 31.54
C ASN A 337 21.12 21.53 32.21
N LEU A 338 21.79 22.37 31.43
CA LEU A 338 22.86 23.26 31.96
C LEU A 338 22.29 24.38 32.81
N PHE A 339 21.12 24.93 32.46
CA PHE A 339 20.41 25.97 33.21
C PHE A 339 19.62 25.41 34.41
N SER A 340 20.25 24.56 35.22
CA SER A 340 19.63 24.15 36.47
C SER A 340 19.61 25.30 37.49
N PRO A 341 18.68 25.30 38.47
CA PRO A 341 18.70 26.29 39.54
C PRO A 341 20.05 26.35 40.31
N PHE A 342 20.76 25.23 40.40
CA PHE A 342 22.09 25.15 40.99
C PHE A 342 23.15 25.82 40.14
N TRP A 343 23.04 25.85 38.83
CA TRP A 343 23.95 26.53 37.94
C TRP A 343 23.77 28.05 38.06
N ALA A 344 22.55 28.54 38.04
CA ALA A 344 22.25 29.97 38.21
C ALA A 344 22.74 30.51 39.54
N ASN A 345 22.61 29.74 40.62
CA ASN A 345 23.07 30.12 41.96
C ASN A 345 24.62 30.15 42.11
N ARG A 346 25.37 29.60 41.18
CA ARG A 346 26.85 29.63 41.15
C ARG A 346 27.40 30.77 40.32
N LEU A 347 26.58 31.48 39.57
CA LEU A 347 27.04 32.62 38.79
C LEU A 347 27.15 33.87 39.66
N SER A 348 28.19 34.67 39.42
CA SER A 348 28.26 35.99 40.00
C SER A 348 27.17 36.91 39.47
N ASN A 349 26.76 37.91 40.26
CA ASN A 349 25.73 38.86 39.82
C ASN A 349 26.11 39.56 38.51
N GLU A 350 27.39 39.82 38.27
CA GLU A 350 27.89 40.42 37.03
C GLU A 350 27.62 39.49 35.82
N ARG A 351 27.82 38.17 36.00
CA ARG A 351 27.62 37.20 34.96
C ARG A 351 26.12 36.92 34.72
N LEU A 352 25.30 36.97 35.76
CA LEU A 352 23.86 36.91 35.65
C LEU A 352 23.29 38.10 34.89
N GLU A 353 23.83 39.31 35.18
CA GLU A 353 23.45 40.52 34.45
C GLU A 353 23.88 40.51 32.98
N GLU A 354 25.05 39.92 32.68
CA GLU A 354 25.53 39.75 31.30
C GLU A 354 24.63 38.81 30.49
N ILE A 355 24.13 37.71 31.09
CA ILE A 355 23.34 36.66 30.43
C ILE A 355 21.85 37.02 30.38
N ALA A 356 21.28 37.48 31.48
CA ALA A 356 19.86 37.74 31.67
C ALA A 356 19.53 39.21 31.88
N GLY A 357 20.55 40.09 31.86
CA GLY A 357 20.37 41.52 32.01
C GLY A 357 19.55 42.13 30.89
N GLU A 358 18.72 43.07 31.27
CA GLU A 358 17.88 43.78 30.32
C GLU A 358 18.73 44.62 29.36
N GLY A 359 18.52 44.44 28.05
CA GLY A 359 19.24 45.20 27.03
C GLY A 359 19.08 46.73 27.22
N ARG A 360 20.12 47.50 26.95
CA ARG A 360 20.16 48.98 27.14
C ARG A 360 18.95 49.72 26.53
N ALA A 361 18.42 49.22 25.42
CA ALA A 361 17.23 49.80 24.76
C ALA A 361 15.96 49.55 25.58
N SER A 362 15.77 48.32 26.10
CA SER A 362 14.64 47.94 26.94
C SER A 362 14.65 48.68 28.28
N THR A 363 15.84 48.78 28.91
CA THR A 363 16.03 49.55 30.15
C THR A 363 15.67 51.02 29.96
N ARG A 364 16.07 51.65 28.83
CA ARG A 364 15.70 53.05 28.52
C ARG A 364 14.18 53.17 28.31
N ARG A 365 13.58 52.25 27.59
CA ARG A 365 12.13 52.26 27.33
C ARG A 365 11.33 52.07 28.62
N ARG A 366 11.77 51.17 29.50
CA ARG A 366 11.15 50.96 30.81
C ARG A 366 11.21 52.21 31.67
N ARG A 367 12.37 52.84 31.82
CA ARG A 367 12.52 54.11 32.57
C ARG A 367 11.66 55.25 32.00
N HIS A 368 11.52 55.30 30.68
CA HIS A 368 10.64 56.28 30.03
C HIS A 368 9.19 56.05 30.40
N LEU A 369 8.73 54.78 30.29
CA LEU A 369 7.35 54.40 30.65
C LEU A 369 7.08 54.59 32.15
N GLU A 370 8.03 54.26 33.03
CA GLU A 370 7.92 54.49 34.47
C GLU A 370 7.76 56.01 34.78
N LYS A 371 8.48 56.86 34.07
CA LYS A 371 8.32 58.31 34.18
C LYS A 371 6.95 58.76 33.65
N GLU A 372 6.51 58.31 32.50
CA GLU A 372 5.18 58.65 31.95
C GLU A 372 4.05 58.19 32.89
N ILE A 373 4.15 57.02 33.50
CA ILE A 373 3.19 56.53 34.49
C ILE A 373 3.19 57.47 35.71
N GLY A 374 4.35 57.86 36.23
CA GLY A 374 4.45 58.79 37.35
C GLY A 374 3.84 60.14 37.04
N ASP A 375 4.12 60.69 35.85
CA ASP A 375 3.52 61.96 35.38
C ASP A 375 1.99 61.87 35.22
N LEU A 376 1.48 60.75 34.73
CA LEU A 376 0.05 60.49 34.63
C LEU A 376 -0.64 60.29 35.99
N GLU A 377 0.03 59.62 36.93
CA GLU A 377 -0.47 59.45 38.30
C GLU A 377 -0.50 60.81 39.06
N ALA A 378 0.54 61.60 38.88
CA ALA A 378 0.55 63.00 39.43
C ALA A 378 -0.56 63.87 38.80
N GLY A 379 -0.74 63.78 37.47
CA GLY A 379 -1.85 64.50 36.79
C GLY A 379 -3.22 64.05 37.25
N LYS A 380 -3.41 62.72 37.46
CA LYS A 380 -4.64 62.17 38.01
C LYS A 380 -4.93 62.68 39.44
N ALA A 381 -3.90 62.77 40.29
CA ALA A 381 -4.04 63.30 41.65
C ALA A 381 -4.47 64.76 41.67
N VAL A 382 -3.99 65.57 40.72
CA VAL A 382 -4.39 67.00 40.57
C VAL A 382 -5.83 67.12 40.04
N LEU A 383 -6.31 66.17 39.23
CA LEU A 383 -7.68 66.21 38.68
C LEU A 383 -8.74 65.66 39.65
N LEU A 384 -8.35 64.85 40.61
CA LEU A 384 -9.27 64.20 41.56
C LEU A 384 -9.26 64.81 42.96
N GLY A 385 -8.34 65.71 43.25
CA GLY A 385 -8.25 66.52 44.47
C GLY A 385 -8.98 67.82 44.30
#